data_e4af4b50c5314c8ba3f8795af1405760
#
_entry.id   e4af4b50c5314c8ba3f8795af1405760
#
_cell.length_a   1.000
_cell.length_b   1.000
_cell.length_c   1.000
_cell.angle_alpha   90.00
_cell.angle_beta   90.00
_cell.angle_gamma   90.00
#
_symmetry.space_group_name_H-M   'P 1'
#
loop_
_entity.id
_entity.type
_entity.pdbx_description
1 polymer ?
#
loop_
_entity_poly.entity_id
_entity_poly.type
_entity_poly.pdbx_seq_one_letter_code
_entity_poly.pdbx_strand_id
1 'polypeptide(L)'
;MFYIVEEEKKLNSLENLVKLGCYVEVITSNDFYHPKLTTTVAVYIRMVNSKHGFIIPIDHDEGLNVDKDRVYEILSKANKLYTINKKKLLYHFNLQKAIDLSLLYSMNKFDRLEILTNNSTINFYYSKYDSKSDINKLIPISKLYEKFEETYENIKEVLKFEVPSGFDFYNKIATNVFFLLEQKGVGTIYDSFKKLFKPKNTLYNTVDNVVYTEYNLYNPTSRPTNTFNSVNFAAIPKAEEYRKCFKPQNDFFVEFDFDGYHLRLLAEQLNYPLTEESAHKQLAKHYFGKEEITDEEYAKAKQINFHAIYGKIPEEHKNLKIFKEIQEYIDTMWKSFQEGGYVWNPQSGKHFTQELKDMNPAKLMNYMMQSLETSNNIIILKDILEYLKNKKSFITLYTYDAILFDFNKEDGRETLEDITRIIENQGKYPVKFKYSTNLVL
;
A
#
# COMPACT_ATOMS: atom_id res chain seq x y z
N MET A 1 7.02 21.78 26.41
CA MET A 1 7.77 23.05 26.18
C MET A 1 7.92 23.19 24.67
N PHE A 2 7.48 24.31 24.12
CA PHE A 2 7.33 24.58 22.69
C PHE A 2 8.46 25.49 22.18
N TYR A 3 9.06 25.16 21.05
CA TYR A 3 10.12 25.94 20.42
C TYR A 3 9.88 26.09 18.92
N ILE A 4 9.90 27.33 18.43
CA ILE A 4 10.04 27.61 16.99
C ILE A 4 11.54 27.73 16.71
N VAL A 5 12.03 26.94 15.74
CA VAL A 5 13.44 26.84 15.40
C VAL A 5 13.68 27.53 14.06
N GLU A 6 14.14 28.74 14.13
CA GLU A 6 14.36 29.65 12.99
C GLU A 6 15.83 30.08 12.85
N GLU A 7 16.69 29.72 13.80
CA GLU A 7 18.06 30.16 13.88
C GLU A 7 19.05 28.99 13.86
N GLU A 8 20.18 29.13 13.17
CA GLU A 8 21.19 28.08 13.04
C GLU A 8 21.71 27.58 14.41
N LYS A 9 21.86 28.47 15.39
CA LYS A 9 22.26 28.09 16.74
C LYS A 9 21.29 27.11 17.40
N LYS A 10 19.98 27.30 17.21
CA LYS A 10 18.93 26.42 17.72
C LYS A 10 18.93 25.08 16.96
N LEU A 11 19.18 25.11 15.65
CA LEU A 11 19.31 23.90 14.83
C LEU A 11 20.48 23.03 15.27
N ASN A 12 21.64 23.62 15.57
CA ASN A 12 22.80 22.90 16.06
C ASN A 12 22.54 22.25 17.42
N SER A 13 21.76 22.88 18.28
CA SER A 13 21.32 22.31 19.55
C SER A 13 20.35 21.15 19.33
N LEU A 14 19.41 21.30 18.39
CA LEU A 14 18.43 20.26 18.04
C LEU A 14 19.13 19.01 17.46
N GLU A 15 20.19 19.17 16.67
CA GLU A 15 20.97 18.08 16.11
C GLU A 15 21.47 17.08 17.16
N ASN A 16 21.87 17.56 18.32
CA ASN A 16 22.31 16.68 19.41
C ASN A 16 21.14 15.96 20.08
N LEU A 17 19.99 16.62 20.15
CA LEU A 17 18.78 16.03 20.76
C LEU A 17 18.20 14.93 19.87
N VAL A 18 18.10 15.14 18.56
CA VAL A 18 17.50 14.14 17.65
C VAL A 18 18.25 12.81 17.62
N LYS A 19 19.56 12.82 17.94
CA LYS A 19 20.35 11.57 18.08
C LYS A 19 19.77 10.61 19.13
N LEU A 20 19.08 11.13 20.13
CA LEU A 20 18.44 10.30 21.17
C LEU A 20 17.15 9.60 20.69
N GLY A 21 16.63 10.00 19.54
CA GLY A 21 15.40 9.49 18.95
C GLY A 21 14.27 10.51 19.00
N CYS A 22 13.54 10.61 17.89
CA CYS A 22 12.44 11.57 17.75
C CYS A 22 11.29 11.03 16.89
N TYR A 23 10.11 11.61 17.13
CA TYR A 23 8.95 11.55 16.27
C TYR A 23 8.95 12.78 15.37
N VAL A 24 8.63 12.60 14.11
CA VAL A 24 8.66 13.64 13.07
C VAL A 24 7.41 13.60 12.21
N GLU A 25 6.82 14.77 11.97
CA GLU A 25 5.79 14.95 10.95
C GLU A 25 6.14 16.07 9.98
N VAL A 26 5.94 15.77 8.70
CA VAL A 26 6.04 16.77 7.64
C VAL A 26 4.71 17.49 7.51
N ILE A 27 4.75 18.80 7.66
CA ILE A 27 3.61 19.69 7.43
C ILE A 27 3.69 20.13 5.98
N THR A 28 2.77 19.62 5.17
CA THR A 28 2.71 19.91 3.74
C THR A 28 1.87 21.15 3.47
N SER A 29 2.00 21.75 2.30
CA SER A 29 1.22 22.92 1.89
C SER A 29 -0.30 22.69 1.97
N ASN A 30 -0.74 21.45 1.76
CA ASN A 30 -2.14 21.08 1.88
C ASN A 30 -2.28 19.57 2.23
N ASP A 31 -3.09 19.25 3.26
CA ASP A 31 -3.30 17.86 3.70
C ASP A 31 -4.30 17.07 2.81
N PHE A 32 -5.03 17.76 1.91
CA PHE A 32 -6.00 17.14 1.01
C PHE A 32 -5.38 16.68 -0.32
N TYR A 33 -4.16 17.13 -0.64
CA TYR A 33 -3.46 16.72 -1.84
C TYR A 33 -2.59 15.48 -1.60
N HIS A 34 -2.36 14.74 -2.68
CA HIS A 34 -1.37 13.68 -2.67
C HIS A 34 0.02 14.27 -2.30
N PRO A 35 0.81 13.60 -1.44
CA PRO A 35 2.08 14.16 -0.94
C PRO A 35 3.03 14.62 -2.05
N LYS A 36 3.04 13.93 -3.20
CA LYS A 36 3.82 14.32 -4.39
C LYS A 36 3.46 15.70 -4.93
N LEU A 37 2.22 16.14 -4.75
CA LEU A 37 1.70 17.40 -5.28
C LEU A 37 1.81 18.56 -4.29
N THR A 38 2.48 18.35 -3.17
CA THR A 38 2.61 19.33 -2.08
C THR A 38 4.06 19.72 -1.84
N THR A 39 4.27 20.90 -1.27
CA THR A 39 5.56 21.34 -0.76
C THR A 39 5.66 21.15 0.75
N THR A 40 6.87 21.15 1.30
CA THR A 40 7.10 21.13 2.74
C THR A 40 6.97 22.55 3.29
N VAL A 41 6.00 22.78 4.16
CA VAL A 41 5.78 24.09 4.81
C VAL A 41 6.56 24.20 6.11
N ALA A 42 6.53 23.15 6.93
CA ALA A 42 7.28 23.05 8.17
C ALA A 42 7.53 21.59 8.54
N VAL A 43 8.37 21.38 9.54
CA VAL A 43 8.57 20.06 10.16
C VAL A 43 8.29 20.16 11.65
N TYR A 44 7.40 19.30 12.15
CA TYR A 44 7.18 19.11 13.57
C TYR A 44 8.08 17.97 14.08
N ILE A 45 8.75 18.20 15.21
CA ILE A 45 9.64 17.23 15.86
C ILE A 45 9.28 17.12 17.33
N ARG A 46 9.11 15.90 17.82
CA ARG A 46 8.87 15.61 19.24
C ARG A 46 9.91 14.63 19.74
N MET A 47 10.64 15.01 20.77
CA MET A 47 11.63 14.12 21.35
C MET A 47 10.96 13.00 22.10
N VAL A 48 11.36 11.75 21.81
CA VAL A 48 10.87 10.57 22.54
C VAL A 48 11.33 10.66 24.00
N ASN A 49 10.46 10.37 24.95
CA ASN A 49 10.73 10.45 26.40
C ASN A 49 11.09 11.85 26.94
N SER A 50 10.69 12.91 26.28
CA SER A 50 10.94 14.29 26.68
C SER A 50 9.67 15.13 26.55
N LYS A 51 9.62 16.29 27.22
CA LYS A 51 8.54 17.28 27.07
C LYS A 51 8.86 18.36 26.03
N HIS A 52 9.93 18.18 25.26
CA HIS A 52 10.36 19.16 24.26
C HIS A 52 9.77 18.84 22.89
N GLY A 53 9.04 19.80 22.34
CA GLY A 53 8.51 19.80 20.98
C GLY A 53 9.03 21.00 20.20
N PHE A 54 9.30 20.78 18.93
CA PHE A 54 9.89 21.77 18.02
C PHE A 54 9.05 21.85 16.75
N ILE A 55 8.95 23.05 16.19
CA ILE A 55 8.48 23.25 14.83
C ILE A 55 9.50 24.08 14.06
N ILE A 56 9.85 23.66 12.86
CA ILE A 56 10.86 24.26 12.00
C ILE A 56 10.16 24.73 10.73
N PRO A 57 9.97 26.04 10.52
CA PRO A 57 9.43 26.57 9.26
C PRO A 57 10.43 26.38 8.13
N ILE A 58 9.94 25.99 6.93
CA ILE A 58 10.75 25.75 5.73
C ILE A 58 10.25 26.63 4.57
N ASP A 59 8.93 26.69 4.35
CA ASP A 59 8.28 27.48 3.32
C ASP A 59 6.94 27.99 3.88
N HIS A 60 7.00 28.65 5.05
CA HIS A 60 5.85 29.18 5.77
C HIS A 60 5.80 30.70 5.64
N ASP A 61 4.59 31.29 5.57
CA ASP A 61 4.41 32.74 5.39
C ASP A 61 4.76 33.55 6.66
N GLU A 62 4.73 32.91 7.83
CA GLU A 62 5.05 33.51 9.12
C GLU A 62 6.44 33.03 9.59
N GLY A 63 7.32 33.99 9.93
CA GLY A 63 8.63 33.73 10.51
C GLY A 63 9.79 33.51 9.52
N LEU A 64 10.95 33.16 10.07
CA LEU A 64 12.17 32.90 9.30
C LEU A 64 12.24 31.45 8.92
N ASN A 65 12.24 31.17 7.62
CA ASN A 65 12.32 29.81 7.08
C ASN A 65 13.76 29.28 7.12
N VAL A 66 13.88 28.00 7.41
CA VAL A 66 15.14 27.26 7.47
C VAL A 66 15.33 26.46 6.19
N ASP A 67 16.57 26.31 5.77
CA ASP A 67 16.92 25.49 4.62
C ASP A 67 16.49 24.03 4.83
N LYS A 68 15.76 23.47 3.86
CA LYS A 68 15.23 22.10 3.90
C LYS A 68 16.33 21.03 3.98
N ASP A 69 17.45 21.24 3.28
CA ASP A 69 18.55 20.28 3.24
C ASP A 69 19.26 20.23 4.61
N ARG A 70 19.35 21.36 5.30
CA ARG A 70 19.87 21.41 6.66
C ARG A 70 18.98 20.63 7.64
N VAL A 71 17.66 20.72 7.50
CA VAL A 71 16.72 19.91 8.30
C VAL A 71 16.87 18.41 7.98
N TYR A 72 17.03 18.06 6.71
CA TYR A 72 17.31 16.69 6.29
C TYR A 72 18.58 16.13 6.93
N GLU A 73 19.68 16.89 6.91
CA GLU A 73 20.93 16.49 7.55
C GLU A 73 20.78 16.19 9.04
N ILE A 74 20.04 17.04 9.76
CA ILE A 74 19.77 16.86 11.18
C ILE A 74 18.97 15.57 11.42
N LEU A 75 17.84 15.39 10.71
CA LEU A 75 16.98 14.21 10.85
C LEU A 75 17.69 12.91 10.44
N SER A 76 18.60 12.99 9.47
CA SER A 76 19.41 11.85 9.03
C SER A 76 20.30 11.28 10.14
N LYS A 77 20.64 12.09 11.14
CA LYS A 77 21.48 11.71 12.29
C LYS A 77 20.71 11.05 13.45
N ALA A 78 19.37 11.04 13.39
CA ALA A 78 18.56 10.41 14.43
C ALA A 78 18.82 8.89 14.50
N ASN A 79 19.04 8.36 15.71
CA ASN A 79 19.22 6.92 15.91
C ASN A 79 17.90 6.17 15.70
N LYS A 80 16.80 6.75 16.18
CA LYS A 80 15.43 6.24 15.95
C LYS A 80 14.57 7.39 15.46
N LEU A 81 13.90 7.17 14.35
CA LEU A 81 13.01 8.14 13.73
C LEU A 81 11.64 7.52 13.54
N TYR A 82 10.61 8.14 14.10
CA TYR A 82 9.24 7.68 14.05
C TYR A 82 8.37 8.69 13.29
N THR A 83 7.39 8.21 12.55
CA THR A 83 6.37 9.02 11.86
C THR A 83 5.07 8.24 11.75
N ILE A 84 3.94 8.90 11.61
CA ILE A 84 2.66 8.21 11.38
C ILE A 84 2.43 7.77 9.94
N ASN A 85 3.13 8.39 8.99
CA ASN A 85 3.06 8.07 7.56
C ASN A 85 4.44 8.16 6.92
N LYS A 86 5.12 7.02 6.84
CA LYS A 86 6.47 6.97 6.26
C LYS A 86 6.49 7.35 4.79
N LYS A 87 5.49 6.98 3.99
CA LYS A 87 5.46 7.37 2.57
C LYS A 87 5.39 8.88 2.40
N LYS A 88 4.54 9.58 3.19
CA LYS A 88 4.50 11.05 3.21
C LYS A 88 5.88 11.64 3.54
N LEU A 89 6.56 11.08 4.53
CA LEU A 89 7.92 11.49 4.88
C LEU A 89 8.90 11.28 3.71
N LEU A 90 8.81 10.16 2.99
CA LEU A 90 9.69 9.85 1.85
C LEU A 90 9.53 10.82 0.67
N TYR A 91 8.33 11.36 0.44
CA TYR A 91 8.11 12.37 -0.61
C TYR A 91 8.85 13.69 -0.36
N HIS A 92 9.08 14.02 0.90
CA HIS A 92 9.66 15.31 1.30
C HIS A 92 11.10 15.19 1.81
N PHE A 93 11.39 14.08 2.50
CA PHE A 93 12.71 13.77 3.05
C PHE A 93 12.98 12.28 2.85
N ASN A 94 13.98 11.90 2.08
CA ASN A 94 14.30 10.50 1.80
C ASN A 94 14.91 9.77 3.03
N LEU A 95 14.13 9.70 4.11
CA LEU A 95 14.53 9.12 5.39
C LEU A 95 14.06 7.66 5.51
N GLN A 96 14.69 6.78 4.73
CA GLN A 96 14.34 5.34 4.62
C GLN A 96 14.33 4.59 5.95
N LYS A 97 15.10 5.03 6.94
CA LYS A 97 15.19 4.40 8.28
C LYS A 97 13.97 4.64 9.17
N ALA A 98 13.07 5.53 8.80
CA ALA A 98 11.91 5.88 9.60
C ALA A 98 11.02 4.65 9.88
N ILE A 99 10.50 4.61 11.10
CA ILE A 99 9.52 3.62 11.56
C ILE A 99 8.14 4.22 11.40
N ASP A 100 7.29 3.54 10.64
CA ASP A 100 5.89 3.92 10.43
C ASP A 100 5.03 3.45 11.61
N LEU A 101 4.51 4.38 12.41
CA LEU A 101 3.71 4.08 13.60
C LEU A 101 2.32 3.56 13.24
N SER A 102 1.72 4.00 12.12
CA SER A 102 0.44 3.45 11.68
C SER A 102 0.58 1.99 11.27
N LEU A 103 1.69 1.64 10.62
CA LEU A 103 2.01 0.25 10.31
C LEU A 103 2.30 -0.57 11.58
N LEU A 104 3.10 -0.01 12.49
CA LEU A 104 3.41 -0.65 13.78
C LEU A 104 2.13 -0.95 14.57
N TYR A 105 1.21 0.01 14.64
CA TYR A 105 -0.09 -0.16 15.29
C TYR A 105 -0.92 -1.23 14.60
N SER A 106 -1.07 -1.14 13.27
CA SER A 106 -1.92 -2.05 12.52
C SER A 106 -1.43 -3.51 12.56
N MET A 107 -0.13 -3.73 12.62
CA MET A 107 0.43 -5.08 12.74
C MET A 107 0.32 -5.66 14.14
N ASN A 108 0.21 -4.84 15.19
CA ASN A 108 0.00 -5.28 16.56
C ASN A 108 -1.50 -5.43 16.91
N LYS A 109 -2.36 -4.54 16.39
CA LYS A 109 -3.79 -4.49 16.76
C LYS A 109 -4.74 -4.97 15.67
N PHE A 110 -4.24 -5.23 14.46
CA PHE A 110 -5.04 -5.61 13.28
C PHE A 110 -6.16 -4.61 12.97
N ASP A 111 -5.91 -3.34 13.29
CA ASP A 111 -6.82 -2.24 13.08
C ASP A 111 -6.07 -0.99 12.63
N ARG A 112 -6.79 0.00 12.13
CA ARG A 112 -6.20 1.28 11.72
C ARG A 112 -5.97 2.16 12.96
N LEU A 113 -4.83 2.84 12.97
CA LEU A 113 -4.58 3.90 13.95
C LEU A 113 -5.50 5.07 13.64
N GLU A 114 -6.50 5.28 14.48
CA GLU A 114 -7.38 6.46 14.42
C GLU A 114 -6.71 7.63 15.11
N ILE A 115 -6.54 8.72 14.38
CA ILE A 115 -5.98 9.97 14.91
C ILE A 115 -7.13 10.96 15.03
N LEU A 116 -7.66 11.05 16.24
CA LEU A 116 -8.74 11.98 16.57
C LEU A 116 -8.14 13.37 16.86
N THR A 117 -8.04 14.22 15.84
CA THR A 117 -7.71 15.62 16.02
C THR A 117 -8.96 16.47 15.89
N ASN A 118 -9.42 17.05 16.98
CA ASN A 118 -10.59 17.93 17.05
C ASN A 118 -10.16 19.40 17.19
N ASN A 119 -9.16 19.83 16.42
CA ASN A 119 -8.67 21.19 16.49
C ASN A 119 -9.61 22.15 15.74
N SER A 120 -10.54 22.77 16.47
CA SER A 120 -11.53 23.71 15.93
C SER A 120 -10.89 24.88 15.16
N THR A 121 -9.70 25.31 15.57
CA THR A 121 -8.96 26.38 14.91
C THR A 121 -8.50 25.96 13.52
N ILE A 122 -7.93 24.76 13.40
CA ILE A 122 -7.51 24.23 12.09
C ILE A 122 -8.71 24.04 11.16
N ASN A 123 -9.81 23.50 11.68
CA ASN A 123 -11.05 23.33 10.94
C ASN A 123 -11.61 24.67 10.43
N PHE A 124 -11.49 25.73 11.24
CA PHE A 124 -11.85 27.10 10.82
C PHE A 124 -11.01 27.57 9.64
N TYR A 125 -9.68 27.40 9.67
CA TYR A 125 -8.82 27.79 8.55
C TYR A 125 -9.13 26.98 7.29
N TYR A 126 -9.34 25.69 7.39
CA TYR A 126 -9.71 24.84 6.26
C TYR A 126 -11.06 25.23 5.67
N SER A 127 -12.06 25.53 6.48
CA SER A 127 -13.37 25.98 5.96
C SER A 127 -13.29 27.36 5.29
N LYS A 128 -12.44 28.24 5.79
CA LYS A 128 -12.26 29.59 5.24
C LYS A 128 -11.44 29.62 3.93
N TYR A 129 -10.48 28.72 3.78
CA TYR A 129 -9.50 28.71 2.71
C TYR A 129 -9.48 27.40 1.91
N ASP A 130 -10.55 26.62 1.94
CA ASP A 130 -10.62 25.27 1.39
C ASP A 130 -10.24 25.13 -0.09
N SER A 131 -10.35 26.22 -0.85
CA SER A 131 -10.00 26.28 -2.27
C SER A 131 -8.52 26.61 -2.55
N LYS A 132 -7.73 26.92 -1.52
CA LYS A 132 -6.32 27.29 -1.72
C LYS A 132 -5.41 26.08 -1.65
N SER A 133 -4.48 25.98 -2.62
CA SER A 133 -3.50 24.90 -2.69
C SER A 133 -2.53 24.90 -1.49
N ASP A 134 -2.25 26.07 -0.92
CA ASP A 134 -1.19 26.29 0.09
C ASP A 134 -1.76 26.69 1.45
N ILE A 135 -2.87 26.11 1.83
CA ILE A 135 -3.64 26.49 3.03
C ILE A 135 -2.79 26.46 4.31
N ASN A 136 -1.90 25.47 4.46
CA ASN A 136 -1.10 25.32 5.66
C ASN A 136 -0.02 26.42 5.81
N LYS A 137 0.35 27.13 4.73
CA LYS A 137 1.23 28.30 4.82
C LYS A 137 0.58 29.48 5.55
N LEU A 138 -0.75 29.57 5.49
CA LEU A 138 -1.57 30.64 6.05
C LEU A 138 -1.99 30.40 7.50
N ILE A 139 -1.86 29.17 8.01
CA ILE A 139 -2.23 28.84 9.38
C ILE A 139 -1.10 29.26 10.30
N PRO A 140 -1.33 30.05 11.37
CA PRO A 140 -0.27 30.45 12.29
C PRO A 140 0.55 29.24 12.76
N ILE A 141 1.89 29.39 12.76
CA ILE A 141 2.82 28.28 13.04
C ILE A 141 2.60 27.68 14.44
N SER A 142 2.17 28.53 15.41
CA SER A 142 1.79 28.07 16.75
C SER A 142 0.58 27.14 16.73
N LYS A 143 -0.36 27.36 15.80
CA LYS A 143 -1.57 26.52 15.65
C LYS A 143 -1.27 25.21 14.92
N LEU A 144 -0.34 25.25 13.97
CA LEU A 144 0.20 24.01 13.38
C LEU A 144 0.91 23.18 14.45
N TYR A 145 1.71 23.80 15.32
CA TYR A 145 2.32 23.10 16.43
C TYR A 145 1.28 22.43 17.34
N GLU A 146 0.26 23.18 17.78
CA GLU A 146 -0.81 22.64 18.64
C GLU A 146 -1.49 21.41 18.03
N LYS A 147 -1.78 21.46 16.72
CA LYS A 147 -2.37 20.30 15.99
C LYS A 147 -1.48 19.06 16.06
N PHE A 148 -0.18 19.22 15.76
CA PHE A 148 0.72 18.07 15.73
C PHE A 148 1.14 17.58 17.12
N GLU A 149 1.14 18.45 18.13
CA GLU A 149 1.30 18.05 19.53
C GLU A 149 0.09 17.22 20.00
N GLU A 150 -1.14 17.62 19.64
CA GLU A 150 -2.35 16.84 19.89
C GLU A 150 -2.28 15.46 19.21
N THR A 151 -1.84 15.43 17.94
CA THR A 151 -1.61 14.18 17.22
C THR A 151 -0.61 13.29 17.95
N TYR A 152 0.53 13.83 18.37
CA TYR A 152 1.54 13.08 19.11
C TYR A 152 1.01 12.52 20.43
N GLU A 153 0.29 13.32 21.22
CA GLU A 153 -0.28 12.89 22.49
C GLU A 153 -1.26 11.72 22.31
N ASN A 154 -2.02 11.69 21.20
CA ASN A 154 -2.94 10.60 20.87
C ASN A 154 -2.22 9.29 20.50
N ILE A 155 -1.02 9.38 19.91
CA ILE A 155 -0.31 8.21 19.38
C ILE A 155 0.89 7.76 20.21
N LYS A 156 1.32 8.52 21.22
CA LYS A 156 2.57 8.25 21.97
C LYS A 156 2.66 6.86 22.59
N GLU A 157 1.52 6.23 22.92
CA GLU A 157 1.49 4.88 23.45
C GLU A 157 1.95 3.84 22.40
N VAL A 158 1.79 4.12 21.10
CA VAL A 158 2.27 3.24 20.02
C VAL A 158 3.80 3.14 20.01
N LEU A 159 4.50 4.17 20.46
CA LEU A 159 5.96 4.17 20.59
C LEU A 159 6.49 3.08 21.55
N LYS A 160 5.63 2.56 22.43
CA LYS A 160 5.95 1.51 23.39
C LYS A 160 5.70 0.10 22.84
N PHE A 161 5.08 -0.02 21.68
CA PHE A 161 4.78 -1.32 21.10
C PHE A 161 6.09 -2.02 20.68
N GLU A 162 6.12 -3.32 20.90
CA GLU A 162 7.17 -4.15 20.36
C GLU A 162 7.05 -4.23 18.83
N VAL A 163 8.19 -4.31 18.17
CA VAL A 163 8.23 -4.49 16.72
C VAL A 163 7.82 -5.92 16.39
N PRO A 164 6.68 -6.15 15.74
CA PRO A 164 6.19 -7.50 15.48
C PRO A 164 6.99 -8.20 14.39
N SER A 165 6.91 -9.51 14.35
CA SER A 165 7.48 -10.31 13.26
C SER A 165 6.95 -9.84 11.91
N GLY A 166 7.82 -9.81 10.90
CA GLY A 166 7.49 -9.34 9.54
C GLY A 166 7.41 -7.82 9.39
N PHE A 167 7.55 -7.02 10.45
CA PHE A 167 7.46 -5.57 10.37
C PHE A 167 8.48 -4.98 9.37
N ASP A 168 9.70 -5.44 9.39
CA ASP A 168 10.75 -4.95 8.49
C ASP A 168 10.41 -5.18 7.01
N PHE A 169 9.77 -6.29 6.67
CA PHE A 169 9.29 -6.53 5.30
C PHE A 169 8.32 -5.43 4.85
N TYR A 170 7.35 -5.09 5.68
CA TYR A 170 6.37 -4.06 5.32
C TYR A 170 6.92 -2.64 5.45
N ASN A 171 7.67 -2.34 6.51
CA ASN A 171 8.19 -0.99 6.76
C ASN A 171 9.31 -0.58 5.78
N LYS A 172 10.14 -1.54 5.34
CA LYS A 172 11.29 -1.26 4.45
C LYS A 172 10.99 -1.58 3.00
N ILE A 173 10.44 -2.79 2.71
CA ILE A 173 10.26 -3.25 1.34
C ILE A 173 8.91 -2.78 0.78
N ALA A 174 7.79 -3.18 1.40
CA ALA A 174 6.46 -2.86 0.89
C ALA A 174 6.22 -1.35 0.79
N THR A 175 6.54 -0.60 1.85
CA THR A 175 6.40 0.87 1.88
C THR A 175 7.18 1.52 0.74
N ASN A 176 8.41 1.05 0.45
CA ASN A 176 9.22 1.61 -0.62
C ASN A 176 8.68 1.24 -2.02
N VAL A 177 8.21 0.01 -2.20
CA VAL A 177 7.56 -0.44 -3.45
C VAL A 177 6.35 0.44 -3.77
N PHE A 178 5.44 0.63 -2.82
CA PHE A 178 4.26 1.45 -3.05
C PHE A 178 4.58 2.95 -3.14
N PHE A 179 5.57 3.45 -2.42
CA PHE A 179 6.08 4.82 -2.60
C PHE A 179 6.55 5.06 -4.05
N LEU A 180 7.29 4.13 -4.64
CA LEU A 180 7.76 4.25 -6.02
C LEU A 180 6.62 4.14 -7.03
N LEU A 181 5.68 3.22 -6.82
CA LEU A 181 4.53 3.00 -7.69
C LEU A 181 3.60 4.23 -7.71
N GLU A 182 3.29 4.80 -6.56
CA GLU A 182 2.39 5.95 -6.41
C GLU A 182 2.89 7.21 -7.12
N GLN A 183 4.19 7.31 -7.40
CA GLN A 183 4.77 8.49 -8.05
C GLN A 183 4.35 8.67 -9.52
N LYS A 184 3.82 7.64 -10.17
CA LYS A 184 3.54 7.66 -11.61
C LYS A 184 2.14 8.14 -11.95
N GLY A 185 1.13 7.76 -11.14
CA GLY A 185 -0.27 8.08 -11.38
C GLY A 185 -0.82 7.46 -12.68
N VAL A 186 -2.06 7.77 -12.99
CA VAL A 186 -2.79 7.27 -14.17
C VAL A 186 -3.23 8.43 -15.04
N GLY A 187 -2.93 8.38 -16.33
CA GLY A 187 -3.34 9.40 -17.28
C GLY A 187 -4.87 9.43 -17.47
N THR A 188 -5.43 10.61 -17.69
CA THR A 188 -6.87 10.82 -17.84
C THR A 188 -7.21 11.65 -19.09
N ILE A 189 -8.41 11.47 -19.61
CA ILE A 189 -9.05 12.43 -20.51
C ILE A 189 -9.86 13.36 -19.61
N TYR A 190 -9.26 14.49 -19.24
CA TYR A 190 -9.68 15.34 -18.13
C TYR A 190 -11.16 15.71 -18.13
N ASP A 191 -11.73 16.12 -19.28
CA ASP A 191 -13.14 16.55 -19.36
C ASP A 191 -14.10 15.40 -19.07
N SER A 192 -13.83 14.22 -19.62
CA SER A 192 -14.62 13.01 -19.38
C SER A 192 -14.45 12.54 -17.92
N PHE A 193 -13.22 12.55 -17.41
CA PHE A 193 -12.89 12.20 -16.04
C PHE A 193 -13.62 13.12 -15.04
N LYS A 194 -13.52 14.43 -15.22
CA LYS A 194 -14.20 15.44 -14.38
C LYS A 194 -15.71 15.30 -14.36
N LYS A 195 -16.30 14.90 -15.49
CA LYS A 195 -17.76 14.69 -15.61
C LYS A 195 -18.25 13.48 -14.81
N LEU A 196 -17.47 12.37 -14.83
CA LEU A 196 -17.85 11.08 -14.25
C LEU A 196 -17.42 10.95 -12.80
N PHE A 197 -16.22 11.44 -12.45
CA PHE A 197 -15.66 11.39 -11.10
C PHE A 197 -15.85 12.75 -10.41
N LYS A 198 -17.06 12.97 -9.88
CA LYS A 198 -17.49 14.25 -9.29
C LYS A 198 -16.97 14.60 -7.89
N PRO A 199 -16.45 13.71 -7.04
CA PRO A 199 -15.99 14.11 -5.73
C PRO A 199 -14.89 15.16 -5.84
N LYS A 200 -15.03 16.28 -5.11
CA LYS A 200 -14.08 17.40 -5.09
C LYS A 200 -12.65 16.92 -4.82
N ASN A 201 -12.49 15.99 -3.89
CA ASN A 201 -11.20 15.44 -3.50
C ASN A 201 -10.48 14.68 -4.63
N THR A 202 -11.23 13.99 -5.50
CA THR A 202 -10.64 13.28 -6.66
C THR A 202 -9.98 14.26 -7.63
N LEU A 203 -10.54 15.46 -7.79
CA LEU A 203 -9.98 16.49 -8.67
C LEU A 203 -8.71 17.11 -8.11
N TYR A 204 -8.56 17.22 -6.79
CA TYR A 204 -7.36 17.76 -6.16
C TYR A 204 -6.12 16.89 -6.38
N ASN A 205 -6.28 15.62 -6.67
CA ASN A 205 -5.19 14.69 -6.95
C ASN A 205 -4.92 14.52 -8.45
N THR A 206 -5.44 15.43 -9.29
CA THR A 206 -5.26 15.41 -10.75
C THR A 206 -4.49 16.64 -11.20
N VAL A 207 -3.29 16.42 -11.72
CA VAL A 207 -2.40 17.47 -12.26
C VAL A 207 -1.92 17.01 -13.63
N ASP A 208 -1.88 17.90 -14.61
CA ASP A 208 -1.45 17.63 -15.99
C ASP A 208 -2.13 16.41 -16.63
N ASN A 209 -3.42 16.24 -16.36
CA ASN A 209 -4.22 15.08 -16.79
C ASN A 209 -3.76 13.74 -16.20
N VAL A 210 -3.04 13.75 -15.10
CA VAL A 210 -2.65 12.54 -14.34
C VAL A 210 -3.31 12.56 -12.98
N VAL A 211 -4.03 11.49 -12.63
CA VAL A 211 -4.61 11.30 -11.31
C VAL A 211 -3.71 10.44 -10.45
N TYR A 212 -3.49 10.88 -9.21
CA TYR A 212 -2.65 10.19 -8.22
C TYR A 212 -3.52 9.52 -7.16
N THR A 213 -3.04 8.40 -6.63
CA THR A 213 -3.66 7.67 -5.52
C THR A 213 -2.59 7.10 -4.60
N GLU A 214 -2.93 6.86 -3.34
CA GLU A 214 -2.06 6.20 -2.37
C GLU A 214 -2.57 4.80 -2.04
N TYR A 215 -1.63 3.88 -1.79
CA TYR A 215 -1.92 2.55 -1.28
C TYR A 215 -1.85 2.53 0.24
N ASN A 216 -2.88 2.00 0.87
CA ASN A 216 -2.95 1.81 2.31
C ASN A 216 -2.61 0.36 2.67
N LEU A 217 -1.59 0.17 3.51
CA LEU A 217 -1.15 -1.13 4.04
C LEU A 217 -1.68 -1.41 5.46
N TYR A 218 -2.43 -0.47 6.05
CA TYR A 218 -2.86 -0.48 7.46
C TYR A 218 -4.14 -1.28 7.68
N ASN A 219 -4.21 -2.48 7.12
CA ASN A 219 -5.32 -3.40 7.33
C ASN A 219 -4.81 -4.76 7.85
N PRO A 220 -5.70 -5.61 8.41
CA PRO A 220 -5.29 -6.86 9.03
C PRO A 220 -4.42 -7.76 8.15
N THR A 221 -4.69 -7.82 6.86
CA THR A 221 -3.94 -8.68 5.92
C THR A 221 -2.76 -7.95 5.26
N SER A 222 -2.62 -6.63 5.47
CA SER A 222 -1.71 -5.73 4.75
C SER A 222 -1.93 -5.71 3.23
N ARG A 223 -3.07 -6.21 2.74
CA ARG A 223 -3.45 -6.14 1.33
C ARG A 223 -3.67 -4.69 0.93
N PRO A 224 -2.93 -4.13 -0.02
CA PRO A 224 -2.99 -2.71 -0.34
C PRO A 224 -4.32 -2.32 -0.95
N THR A 225 -4.84 -1.18 -0.54
CA THR A 225 -6.08 -0.59 -1.06
C THR A 225 -5.85 0.87 -1.44
N ASN A 226 -6.46 1.33 -2.53
CA ASN A 226 -6.44 2.75 -2.88
C ASN A 226 -7.42 3.51 -1.97
N THR A 227 -6.92 4.29 -1.03
CA THR A 227 -7.77 4.88 0.01
C THR A 227 -7.61 6.37 0.22
N PHE A 228 -6.59 6.96 -0.36
CA PHE A 228 -6.44 8.40 -0.26
C PHE A 228 -7.47 9.11 -1.15
N ASN A 229 -7.96 10.30 -0.75
CA ASN A 229 -8.96 11.18 -1.39
C ASN A 229 -8.88 11.26 -2.93
N SER A 230 -8.93 10.14 -3.60
CA SER A 230 -8.76 9.97 -5.03
C SER A 230 -9.60 8.81 -5.55
N VAL A 231 -9.31 8.32 -6.76
CA VAL A 231 -10.02 7.20 -7.37
C VAL A 231 -9.68 5.90 -6.65
N ASN A 232 -10.70 5.15 -6.24
CA ASN A 232 -10.53 3.76 -5.85
C ASN A 232 -10.55 2.89 -7.12
N PHE A 233 -9.37 2.62 -7.66
CA PHE A 233 -9.22 1.89 -8.92
C PHE A 233 -9.75 0.45 -8.84
N ALA A 234 -9.68 -0.20 -7.69
CA ALA A 234 -10.24 -1.53 -7.49
C ALA A 234 -11.78 -1.57 -7.52
N ALA A 235 -12.44 -0.42 -7.39
CA ALA A 235 -13.90 -0.27 -7.37
C ALA A 235 -14.46 0.59 -8.52
N ILE A 236 -13.69 0.80 -9.58
CA ILE A 236 -14.18 1.51 -10.77
C ILE A 236 -15.35 0.71 -11.38
N PRO A 237 -16.47 1.37 -11.70
CA PRO A 237 -17.60 0.72 -12.37
C PRO A 237 -17.16 0.00 -13.65
N LYS A 238 -17.77 -1.18 -13.91
CA LYS A 238 -17.45 -1.97 -15.11
C LYS A 238 -17.96 -1.33 -16.41
N ALA A 239 -18.87 -0.34 -16.32
CA ALA A 239 -19.37 0.38 -17.48
C ALA A 239 -18.20 1.08 -18.20
N GLU A 240 -18.14 0.89 -19.51
CA GLU A 240 -17.03 1.34 -20.35
C GLU A 240 -16.76 2.85 -20.28
N GLU A 241 -17.81 3.66 -20.11
CA GLU A 241 -17.69 5.12 -20.01
C GLU A 241 -16.75 5.57 -18.88
N TYR A 242 -16.77 4.87 -17.71
CA TYR A 242 -15.87 5.14 -16.60
C TYR A 242 -14.44 4.72 -16.90
N ARG A 243 -14.25 3.62 -17.63
CA ARG A 243 -12.93 3.08 -17.97
C ARG A 243 -12.28 3.82 -19.14
N LYS A 244 -13.08 4.27 -20.10
CA LYS A 244 -12.60 5.04 -21.28
C LYS A 244 -12.10 6.45 -20.94
N CYS A 245 -12.39 6.99 -19.74
CA CYS A 245 -11.85 8.29 -19.36
C CYS A 245 -10.38 8.23 -18.87
N PHE A 246 -9.80 7.04 -18.74
CA PHE A 246 -8.39 6.84 -18.47
C PHE A 246 -7.62 6.50 -19.74
N LYS A 247 -6.43 7.04 -19.88
CA LYS A 247 -5.52 6.79 -21.00
C LYS A 247 -4.10 6.60 -20.50
N PRO A 248 -3.24 5.87 -21.21
CA PRO A 248 -1.82 5.80 -20.88
C PRO A 248 -1.15 7.17 -21.05
N GLN A 249 -0.08 7.39 -20.30
CA GLN A 249 0.82 8.53 -20.48
C GLN A 249 1.82 8.26 -21.62
N ASN A 250 2.12 6.98 -21.87
CA ASN A 250 2.91 6.49 -23.01
C ASN A 250 1.98 6.01 -24.15
N ASP A 251 2.21 4.82 -24.71
CA ASP A 251 1.49 4.32 -25.89
C ASP A 251 0.27 3.48 -25.52
N PHE A 252 0.39 2.54 -24.58
CA PHE A 252 -0.73 1.68 -24.15
C PHE A 252 -0.65 1.26 -22.69
N PHE A 253 -1.82 0.91 -22.14
CA PHE A 253 -1.90 0.08 -20.96
C PHE A 253 -1.66 -1.39 -21.33
N VAL A 254 -0.87 -2.08 -20.49
CA VAL A 254 -0.71 -3.54 -20.54
C VAL A 254 -1.05 -4.07 -19.15
N GLU A 255 -2.09 -4.91 -19.06
CA GLU A 255 -2.51 -5.54 -17.81
C GLU A 255 -2.07 -7.00 -17.82
N PHE A 256 -1.38 -7.41 -16.77
CA PHE A 256 -1.08 -8.81 -16.47
C PHE A 256 -2.01 -9.29 -15.36
N ASP A 257 -2.66 -10.43 -15.59
CA ASP A 257 -3.60 -11.08 -14.66
C ASP A 257 -3.16 -12.52 -14.41
N PHE A 258 -3.06 -12.92 -13.14
CA PHE A 258 -2.61 -14.26 -12.76
C PHE A 258 -3.69 -15.32 -12.98
N ASP A 259 -3.32 -16.47 -13.55
CA ASP A 259 -4.21 -17.61 -13.72
C ASP A 259 -4.33 -18.43 -12.42
N GLY A 260 -5.50 -18.34 -11.76
CA GLY A 260 -5.79 -19.12 -10.57
C GLY A 260 -4.86 -18.86 -9.38
N TYR A 261 -4.49 -17.62 -9.17
CA TYR A 261 -3.38 -17.21 -8.30
C TYR A 261 -3.45 -17.77 -6.88
N HIS A 262 -4.57 -17.59 -6.15
CA HIS A 262 -4.71 -18.13 -4.80
C HIS A 262 -4.60 -19.66 -4.76
N LEU A 263 -5.11 -20.33 -5.80
CA LEU A 263 -4.98 -21.79 -5.91
C LEU A 263 -3.53 -22.22 -6.08
N ARG A 264 -2.75 -21.49 -6.87
CA ARG A 264 -1.31 -21.75 -7.07
C ARG A 264 -0.49 -21.45 -5.83
N LEU A 265 -0.77 -20.34 -5.15
CA LEU A 265 -0.13 -20.02 -3.87
C LEU A 265 -0.41 -21.10 -2.81
N LEU A 266 -1.65 -21.61 -2.76
CA LEU A 266 -2.01 -22.68 -1.86
C LEU A 266 -1.34 -24.00 -2.25
N ALA A 267 -1.35 -24.35 -3.54
CA ALA A 267 -0.69 -25.54 -4.05
C ALA A 267 0.82 -25.53 -3.73
N GLU A 268 1.47 -24.37 -3.76
CA GLU A 268 2.86 -24.22 -3.35
C GLU A 268 3.04 -24.52 -1.84
N GLN A 269 2.14 -24.03 -0.98
CA GLN A 269 2.18 -24.33 0.46
C GLN A 269 1.97 -25.84 0.76
N LEU A 270 1.19 -26.51 -0.09
CA LEU A 270 0.89 -27.94 0.03
C LEU A 270 1.90 -28.84 -0.69
N ASN A 271 2.88 -28.26 -1.41
CA ASN A 271 3.74 -28.96 -2.37
C ASN A 271 2.93 -29.80 -3.39
N TYR A 272 1.74 -29.29 -3.76
CA TYR A 272 0.86 -29.95 -4.74
C TYR A 272 1.25 -29.51 -6.17
N PRO A 273 1.52 -30.45 -7.10
CA PRO A 273 1.97 -30.09 -8.44
C PRO A 273 0.81 -29.53 -9.28
N LEU A 274 0.91 -28.26 -9.66
CA LEU A 274 0.10 -27.66 -10.72
C LEU A 274 1.01 -27.41 -11.92
N THR A 275 0.58 -27.89 -13.09
CA THR A 275 1.31 -27.72 -14.36
C THR A 275 1.16 -26.28 -14.88
N GLU A 276 1.83 -25.94 -15.98
CA GLU A 276 1.67 -24.65 -16.66
C GLU A 276 0.27 -24.45 -17.27
N GLU A 277 -0.50 -25.54 -17.46
CA GLU A 277 -1.90 -25.45 -17.87
C GLU A 277 -2.73 -24.67 -16.83
N SER A 278 -3.87 -24.11 -17.25
CA SER A 278 -4.79 -23.44 -16.30
C SER A 278 -5.07 -24.31 -15.09
N ALA A 279 -4.78 -23.80 -13.87
CA ALA A 279 -4.97 -24.53 -12.63
C ALA A 279 -6.43 -25.00 -12.46
N HIS A 280 -7.39 -24.16 -12.88
CA HIS A 280 -8.81 -24.52 -12.83
C HIS A 280 -9.16 -25.64 -13.82
N LYS A 281 -8.54 -25.64 -15.01
CA LYS A 281 -8.77 -26.69 -16.02
C LYS A 281 -8.17 -28.01 -15.60
N GLN A 282 -6.96 -27.98 -15.03
CA GLN A 282 -6.33 -29.19 -14.49
C GLN A 282 -7.19 -29.86 -13.43
N LEU A 283 -7.74 -29.10 -12.48
CA LEU A 283 -8.61 -29.66 -11.47
C LEU A 283 -9.98 -30.08 -12.01
N ALA A 284 -10.52 -29.37 -13.02
CA ALA A 284 -11.76 -29.75 -13.69
C ALA A 284 -11.69 -31.17 -14.29
N LYS A 285 -10.54 -31.55 -14.86
CA LYS A 285 -10.32 -32.90 -15.36
C LYS A 285 -10.54 -33.96 -14.27
N HIS A 286 -10.08 -33.70 -13.05
CA HIS A 286 -10.29 -34.57 -11.92
C HIS A 286 -11.76 -34.59 -11.45
N TYR A 287 -12.47 -33.44 -11.49
CA TYR A 287 -13.86 -33.35 -11.04
C TYR A 287 -14.82 -34.10 -11.99
N PHE A 288 -14.57 -33.97 -13.29
CA PHE A 288 -15.45 -34.50 -14.31
C PHE A 288 -14.95 -35.83 -14.92
N GLY A 289 -13.77 -36.31 -14.55
CA GLY A 289 -13.20 -37.59 -14.99
C GLY A 289 -12.91 -37.65 -16.49
N LYS A 290 -12.58 -36.53 -17.14
CA LYS A 290 -12.34 -36.44 -18.58
C LYS A 290 -11.24 -35.40 -18.92
N GLU A 291 -10.60 -35.61 -20.08
CA GLU A 291 -9.51 -34.75 -20.53
C GLU A 291 -9.97 -33.41 -21.15
N GLU A 292 -11.06 -33.46 -21.93
CA GLU A 292 -11.65 -32.30 -22.55
C GLU A 292 -12.70 -31.64 -21.66
N ILE A 293 -12.49 -30.39 -21.30
CA ILE A 293 -13.33 -29.60 -20.39
C ILE A 293 -14.04 -28.51 -21.20
N THR A 294 -15.36 -28.50 -21.13
CA THR A 294 -16.20 -27.44 -21.75
C THR A 294 -16.11 -26.13 -20.96
N ASP A 295 -16.52 -25.03 -21.57
CA ASP A 295 -16.55 -23.70 -20.90
C ASP A 295 -17.46 -23.68 -19.66
N GLU A 296 -18.60 -24.42 -19.71
CA GLU A 296 -19.50 -24.55 -18.56
C GLU A 296 -18.85 -25.31 -17.40
N GLU A 297 -18.15 -26.39 -17.71
CA GLU A 297 -17.40 -27.17 -16.71
C GLU A 297 -16.24 -26.40 -16.14
N TYR A 298 -15.53 -25.66 -16.98
CA TYR A 298 -14.48 -24.74 -16.53
C TYR A 298 -15.03 -23.69 -15.55
N ALA A 299 -16.16 -23.05 -15.88
CA ALA A 299 -16.83 -22.09 -15.03
C ALA A 299 -17.26 -22.72 -13.69
N LYS A 300 -17.82 -23.94 -13.72
CA LYS A 300 -18.19 -24.69 -12.53
C LYS A 300 -16.97 -25.05 -11.68
N ALA A 301 -15.89 -25.54 -12.29
CA ALA A 301 -14.65 -25.85 -11.59
C ALA A 301 -14.05 -24.62 -10.93
N LYS A 302 -14.07 -23.46 -11.59
CA LYS A 302 -13.63 -22.19 -11.02
C LYS A 302 -14.39 -21.83 -9.74
N GLN A 303 -15.71 -22.02 -9.72
CA GLN A 303 -16.53 -21.81 -8.52
C GLN A 303 -16.21 -22.80 -7.40
N ILE A 304 -16.06 -24.09 -7.72
CA ILE A 304 -15.68 -25.14 -6.76
C ILE A 304 -14.33 -24.78 -6.12
N ASN A 305 -13.33 -24.48 -6.94
CA ASN A 305 -11.99 -24.11 -6.47
C ASN A 305 -12.00 -22.87 -5.58
N PHE A 306 -12.76 -21.84 -5.98
CA PHE A 306 -12.89 -20.61 -5.20
C PHE A 306 -13.49 -20.88 -3.80
N HIS A 307 -14.54 -21.71 -3.71
CA HIS A 307 -15.11 -22.07 -2.42
C HIS A 307 -14.18 -22.97 -1.59
N ALA A 308 -13.51 -23.93 -2.24
CA ALA A 308 -12.63 -24.89 -1.57
C ALA A 308 -11.39 -24.22 -0.92
N ILE A 309 -10.79 -23.22 -1.57
CA ILE A 309 -9.67 -22.45 -1.01
C ILE A 309 -10.01 -21.88 0.37
N TYR A 310 -11.28 -21.57 0.62
CA TYR A 310 -11.75 -21.01 1.89
C TYR A 310 -12.49 -22.01 2.78
N GLY A 311 -12.25 -23.33 2.57
CA GLY A 311 -12.78 -24.39 3.42
C GLY A 311 -14.24 -24.78 3.17
N LYS A 312 -14.83 -24.34 2.04
CA LYS A 312 -16.18 -24.78 1.63
C LYS A 312 -16.08 -25.84 0.54
N ILE A 313 -15.58 -27.02 0.92
CA ILE A 313 -15.37 -28.14 0.01
C ILE A 313 -16.70 -28.88 -0.18
N PRO A 314 -17.21 -29.08 -1.43
CA PRO A 314 -18.40 -29.86 -1.69
C PRO A 314 -18.21 -31.33 -1.26
N GLU A 315 -19.25 -31.94 -0.69
CA GLU A 315 -19.23 -33.35 -0.21
C GLU A 315 -18.75 -34.34 -1.28
N GLU A 316 -19.23 -34.17 -2.52
CA GLU A 316 -18.88 -35.00 -3.66
C GLU A 316 -17.39 -34.96 -4.04
N HIS A 317 -16.67 -33.92 -3.63
CA HIS A 317 -15.27 -33.70 -3.97
C HIS A 317 -14.32 -33.87 -2.77
N LYS A 318 -14.81 -34.08 -1.55
CA LYS A 318 -14.00 -34.24 -0.33
C LYS A 318 -12.90 -35.29 -0.42
N ASN A 319 -13.13 -36.34 -1.25
CA ASN A 319 -12.18 -37.42 -1.42
C ASN A 319 -11.03 -37.15 -2.37
N LEU A 320 -11.07 -36.04 -3.12
CA LEU A 320 -9.98 -35.64 -3.99
C LEU A 320 -8.74 -35.24 -3.14
N LYS A 321 -7.60 -35.73 -3.56
CA LYS A 321 -6.34 -35.55 -2.80
C LYS A 321 -6.09 -34.07 -2.43
N ILE A 322 -6.21 -33.17 -3.38
CA ILE A 322 -5.99 -31.73 -3.14
C ILE A 322 -6.94 -31.18 -2.06
N PHE A 323 -8.20 -31.59 -2.04
CA PHE A 323 -9.16 -31.07 -1.06
C PHE A 323 -8.95 -31.66 0.33
N LYS A 324 -8.47 -32.88 0.45
CA LYS A 324 -8.01 -33.43 1.73
C LYS A 324 -6.84 -32.64 2.26
N GLU A 325 -5.83 -32.39 1.42
CA GLU A 325 -4.65 -31.60 1.80
C GLU A 325 -5.01 -30.14 2.18
N ILE A 326 -5.96 -29.52 1.46
CA ILE A 326 -6.48 -28.18 1.82
C ILE A 326 -7.16 -28.22 3.19
N GLN A 327 -8.03 -29.21 3.45
CA GLN A 327 -8.72 -29.32 4.72
C GLN A 327 -7.73 -29.56 5.88
N GLU A 328 -6.79 -30.48 5.71
CA GLU A 328 -5.73 -30.73 6.70
C GLU A 328 -4.88 -29.48 6.98
N TYR A 329 -4.57 -28.70 5.95
CA TYR A 329 -3.86 -27.44 6.09
C TYR A 329 -4.67 -26.43 6.91
N ILE A 330 -5.95 -26.26 6.61
CA ILE A 330 -6.85 -25.36 7.34
C ILE A 330 -6.97 -25.79 8.80
N ASP A 331 -7.18 -27.09 9.06
CA ASP A 331 -7.34 -27.63 10.41
C ASP A 331 -6.05 -27.47 11.24
N THR A 332 -4.90 -27.75 10.63
CA THR A 332 -3.60 -27.58 11.25
C THR A 332 -3.31 -26.10 11.57
N MET A 333 -3.60 -25.20 10.63
CA MET A 333 -3.45 -23.76 10.82
C MET A 333 -4.36 -23.25 11.94
N TRP A 334 -5.63 -23.71 11.96
CA TRP A 334 -6.58 -23.34 13.00
C TRP A 334 -6.16 -23.83 14.38
N LYS A 335 -5.69 -25.08 14.48
CA LYS A 335 -5.16 -25.66 15.71
C LYS A 335 -3.96 -24.86 16.22
N SER A 336 -3.03 -24.53 15.34
CA SER A 336 -1.86 -23.72 15.69
C SER A 336 -2.26 -22.32 16.18
N PHE A 337 -3.28 -21.70 15.57
CA PHE A 337 -3.80 -20.41 16.01
C PHE A 337 -4.43 -20.49 17.40
N GLN A 338 -5.19 -21.54 17.70
CA GLN A 338 -5.87 -21.72 19.00
C GLN A 338 -4.91 -22.12 20.12
N GLU A 339 -4.03 -23.07 19.89
CA GLU A 339 -3.12 -23.63 20.88
C GLU A 339 -1.79 -22.89 20.99
N GLY A 340 -1.21 -22.49 19.83
CA GLY A 340 0.06 -21.80 19.73
C GLY A 340 -0.06 -20.26 19.80
N GLY A 341 -1.27 -19.73 19.76
CA GLY A 341 -1.57 -18.31 19.87
C GLY A 341 -1.36 -17.49 18.58
N TYR A 342 -0.76 -18.06 17.56
CA TYR A 342 -0.56 -17.40 16.28
C TYR A 342 -0.32 -18.38 15.12
N VAL A 343 -0.49 -17.86 13.92
CA VAL A 343 0.04 -18.43 12.67
C VAL A 343 0.78 -17.35 11.90
N TRP A 344 1.66 -17.72 10.98
CA TRP A 344 2.48 -16.73 10.27
C TRP A 344 2.47 -16.97 8.76
N ASN A 345 2.63 -15.86 8.02
CA ASN A 345 2.94 -15.88 6.61
C ASN A 345 4.43 -16.22 6.41
N PRO A 346 4.78 -17.34 5.78
CA PRO A 346 6.17 -17.76 5.65
C PRO A 346 7.05 -16.82 4.82
N GLN A 347 6.46 -16.03 3.91
CA GLN A 347 7.17 -15.16 3.01
C GLN A 347 7.50 -13.78 3.63
N SER A 348 6.54 -13.17 4.31
CA SER A 348 6.75 -11.86 4.96
C SER A 348 7.13 -11.96 6.43
N GLY A 349 6.94 -13.11 7.06
CA GLY A 349 7.10 -13.28 8.50
C GLY A 349 5.98 -12.66 9.34
N LYS A 350 4.90 -12.15 8.72
CA LYS A 350 3.79 -11.54 9.44
C LYS A 350 3.03 -12.59 10.25
N HIS A 351 2.85 -12.31 11.54
CA HIS A 351 2.04 -13.14 12.43
C HIS A 351 0.59 -12.67 12.46
N PHE A 352 -0.34 -13.62 12.45
CA PHE A 352 -1.75 -13.46 12.79
C PHE A 352 -1.96 -14.02 14.19
N THR A 353 -2.24 -13.16 15.15
CA THR A 353 -2.33 -13.50 16.58
C THR A 353 -3.77 -13.48 17.08
N GLN A 354 -4.01 -13.92 18.31
CA GLN A 354 -5.32 -13.88 18.98
C GLN A 354 -5.83 -12.45 19.29
N GLU A 355 -5.07 -11.41 18.99
CA GLU A 355 -5.58 -10.03 18.92
C GLU A 355 -6.66 -9.86 17.84
N LEU A 356 -6.63 -10.69 16.78
CA LEU A 356 -7.71 -10.79 15.80
C LEU A 356 -8.97 -11.33 16.45
N LYS A 357 -10.05 -10.55 16.40
CA LYS A 357 -11.34 -10.93 17.00
C LYS A 357 -12.23 -11.67 15.99
N ASP A 358 -13.16 -12.47 16.53
CA ASP A 358 -14.21 -13.19 15.76
C ASP A 358 -13.64 -14.04 14.61
N MET A 359 -12.51 -14.70 14.86
CA MET A 359 -11.87 -15.59 13.88
C MET A 359 -12.55 -16.95 13.84
N ASN A 360 -12.51 -17.56 12.66
CA ASN A 360 -12.86 -18.94 12.41
C ASN A 360 -11.91 -19.52 11.34
N PRO A 361 -11.88 -20.83 11.11
CA PRO A 361 -10.95 -21.44 10.15
C PRO A 361 -10.99 -20.80 8.76
N ALA A 362 -12.17 -20.58 8.21
CA ALA A 362 -12.34 -20.00 6.87
C ALA A 362 -11.86 -18.54 6.79
N LYS A 363 -12.14 -17.73 7.83
CA LYS A 363 -11.68 -16.34 7.90
C LYS A 363 -10.17 -16.27 8.05
N LEU A 364 -9.58 -17.12 8.89
CA LEU A 364 -8.13 -17.19 9.07
C LEU A 364 -7.43 -17.61 7.78
N MET A 365 -7.97 -18.61 7.08
CA MET A 365 -7.48 -19.03 5.77
C MET A 365 -7.54 -17.90 4.74
N ASN A 366 -8.65 -17.16 4.68
CA ASN A 366 -8.77 -16.01 3.80
C ASN A 366 -7.70 -14.93 4.10
N TYR A 367 -7.45 -14.65 5.38
CA TYR A 367 -6.41 -13.68 5.78
C TYR A 367 -5.02 -14.17 5.39
N MET A 368 -4.73 -15.46 5.58
CA MET A 368 -3.47 -16.06 5.16
C MET A 368 -3.27 -15.95 3.64
N MET A 369 -4.28 -16.33 2.84
CA MET A 369 -4.20 -16.26 1.38
C MET A 369 -4.00 -14.84 0.86
N GLN A 370 -4.73 -13.85 1.40
CA GLN A 370 -4.54 -12.44 1.04
C GLN A 370 -3.15 -11.92 1.43
N SER A 371 -2.62 -12.38 2.55
CA SER A 371 -1.29 -12.00 3.00
C SER A 371 -0.20 -12.63 2.14
N LEU A 372 -0.34 -13.90 1.75
CA LEU A 372 0.57 -14.59 0.83
C LEU A 372 0.57 -13.92 -0.55
N GLU A 373 -0.60 -13.66 -1.12
CA GLU A 373 -0.75 -12.88 -2.36
C GLU A 373 0.00 -11.55 -2.27
N THR A 374 -0.27 -10.79 -1.23
CA THR A 374 0.34 -9.47 -1.04
C THR A 374 1.86 -9.55 -0.92
N SER A 375 2.38 -10.45 -0.10
CA SER A 375 3.83 -10.57 0.11
C SER A 375 4.56 -11.05 -1.15
N ASN A 376 3.97 -12.00 -1.89
CA ASN A 376 4.54 -12.46 -3.16
C ASN A 376 4.56 -11.33 -4.20
N ASN A 377 3.45 -10.60 -4.32
CA ASN A 377 3.38 -9.48 -5.26
C ASN A 377 4.32 -8.33 -4.91
N ILE A 378 4.53 -8.03 -3.64
CA ILE A 378 5.52 -7.02 -3.22
C ILE A 378 6.93 -7.38 -3.72
N ILE A 379 7.31 -8.65 -3.66
CA ILE A 379 8.61 -9.12 -4.17
C ILE A 379 8.65 -8.97 -5.69
N ILE A 380 7.62 -9.43 -6.40
CA ILE A 380 7.51 -9.30 -7.85
C ILE A 380 7.56 -7.82 -8.27
N LEU A 381 6.76 -6.97 -7.64
CA LEU A 381 6.74 -5.53 -7.93
C LEU A 381 8.10 -4.87 -7.68
N LYS A 382 8.80 -5.25 -6.62
CA LYS A 382 10.16 -4.77 -6.33
C LYS A 382 11.12 -5.12 -7.48
N ASP A 383 11.10 -6.35 -7.94
CA ASP A 383 11.99 -6.83 -9.00
C ASP A 383 11.66 -6.18 -10.36
N ILE A 384 10.37 -5.97 -10.65
CA ILE A 384 9.94 -5.22 -11.84
C ILE A 384 10.37 -3.75 -11.76
N LEU A 385 10.18 -3.08 -10.61
CA LEU A 385 10.60 -1.69 -10.43
C LEU A 385 12.12 -1.53 -10.62
N GLU A 386 12.91 -2.51 -10.17
CA GLU A 386 14.35 -2.53 -10.40
C GLU A 386 14.69 -2.69 -11.89
N TYR A 387 14.02 -3.63 -12.57
CA TYR A 387 14.18 -3.86 -14.01
C TYR A 387 13.82 -2.62 -14.84
N LEU A 388 12.76 -1.92 -14.47
CA LEU A 388 12.25 -0.76 -15.21
C LEU A 388 12.97 0.56 -14.92
N LYS A 389 13.98 0.62 -14.05
CA LYS A 389 14.68 1.87 -13.68
C LYS A 389 15.17 2.70 -14.86
N ASN A 390 15.63 2.04 -15.93
CA ASN A 390 16.19 2.67 -17.13
C ASN A 390 15.27 2.53 -18.36
N LYS A 391 14.00 2.17 -18.14
CA LYS A 391 12.99 2.05 -19.19
C LYS A 391 12.03 3.24 -19.16
N LYS A 392 11.33 3.47 -20.26
CA LYS A 392 10.26 4.48 -20.36
C LYS A 392 8.94 3.96 -19.82
N SER A 393 8.71 2.67 -19.93
CA SER A 393 7.56 1.96 -19.37
C SER A 393 7.62 1.92 -17.83
N PHE A 394 6.47 1.93 -17.18
CA PHE A 394 6.38 1.88 -15.72
C PHE A 394 5.09 1.19 -15.26
N ILE A 395 5.09 0.73 -14.00
CA ILE A 395 3.87 0.26 -13.34
C ILE A 395 3.03 1.48 -12.99
N THR A 396 1.77 1.51 -13.43
CA THR A 396 0.84 2.60 -13.12
C THR A 396 -0.16 2.23 -12.03
N LEU A 397 -0.60 0.96 -11.98
CA LEU A 397 -1.51 0.45 -10.94
C LEU A 397 -1.18 -0.99 -10.55
N TYR A 398 -1.51 -1.30 -9.32
CA TYR A 398 -1.57 -2.65 -8.79
C TYR A 398 -2.94 -2.88 -8.15
N THR A 399 -3.65 -3.88 -8.58
CA THR A 399 -4.99 -4.22 -8.07
C THR A 399 -5.07 -5.72 -7.78
N TYR A 400 -4.50 -6.12 -6.63
CA TYR A 400 -4.51 -7.48 -6.10
C TYR A 400 -3.83 -8.52 -7.02
N ASP A 401 -4.59 -9.21 -7.86
CA ASP A 401 -4.14 -10.21 -8.82
C ASP A 401 -3.79 -9.63 -10.20
N ALA A 402 -3.88 -8.31 -10.39
CA ALA A 402 -3.55 -7.65 -11.64
C ALA A 402 -2.48 -6.55 -11.46
N ILE A 403 -1.55 -6.48 -12.41
CA ILE A 403 -0.52 -5.45 -12.50
C ILE A 403 -0.70 -4.72 -13.83
N LEU A 404 -0.96 -3.40 -13.75
CA LEU A 404 -1.15 -2.54 -14.91
C LEU A 404 0.10 -1.72 -15.18
N PHE A 405 0.59 -1.78 -16.40
CA PHE A 405 1.71 -1.02 -16.91
C PHE A 405 1.23 0.09 -17.84
N ASP A 406 1.90 1.21 -17.78
CA ASP A 406 1.89 2.24 -18.81
C ASP A 406 3.11 2.00 -19.70
N PHE A 407 2.90 1.40 -20.86
CA PHE A 407 3.95 0.83 -21.69
C PHE A 407 4.34 1.75 -22.84
N ASN A 408 5.64 1.98 -22.99
CA ASN A 408 6.22 2.71 -24.10
C ASN A 408 6.76 1.72 -25.14
N LYS A 409 6.30 1.83 -26.40
CA LYS A 409 6.68 0.92 -27.48
C LYS A 409 8.18 0.93 -27.82
N GLU A 410 8.90 2.00 -27.46
CA GLU A 410 10.34 2.07 -27.68
C GLU A 410 11.13 1.12 -26.78
N ASP A 411 10.55 0.68 -25.66
CA ASP A 411 11.17 -0.34 -24.81
C ASP A 411 11.15 -1.74 -25.43
N GLY A 412 10.31 -1.94 -26.46
CA GLY A 412 10.31 -3.11 -27.32
C GLY A 412 9.64 -4.35 -26.69
N ARG A 413 9.45 -5.37 -27.55
CA ARG A 413 8.80 -6.63 -27.19
C ARG A 413 9.59 -7.41 -26.12
N GLU A 414 10.90 -7.38 -26.17
CA GLU A 414 11.77 -8.05 -25.19
C GLU A 414 11.46 -7.61 -23.76
N THR A 415 11.15 -6.32 -23.56
CA THR A 415 10.75 -5.79 -22.24
C THR A 415 9.46 -6.43 -21.74
N LEU A 416 8.47 -6.69 -22.60
CA LEU A 416 7.25 -7.42 -22.22
C LEU A 416 7.56 -8.88 -21.85
N GLU A 417 8.43 -9.53 -22.60
CA GLU A 417 8.85 -10.91 -22.33
C GLU A 417 9.63 -11.02 -21.01
N ASP A 418 10.49 -10.04 -20.70
CA ASP A 418 11.21 -9.96 -19.44
C ASP A 418 10.26 -9.71 -18.25
N ILE A 419 9.32 -8.76 -18.38
CA ILE A 419 8.29 -8.52 -17.37
C ILE A 419 7.49 -9.80 -17.12
N THR A 420 7.06 -10.50 -18.18
CA THR A 420 6.34 -11.77 -18.07
C THR A 420 7.16 -12.78 -17.26
N ARG A 421 8.44 -12.98 -17.60
CA ARG A 421 9.34 -13.91 -16.87
C ARG A 421 9.48 -13.55 -15.38
N ILE A 422 9.57 -12.25 -15.05
CA ILE A 422 9.65 -11.80 -13.66
C ILE A 422 8.36 -12.10 -12.92
N ILE A 423 7.20 -11.80 -13.52
CA ILE A 423 5.88 -12.03 -12.89
C ILE A 423 5.64 -13.52 -12.69
N GLU A 424 5.93 -14.33 -13.70
CA GLU A 424 5.70 -15.78 -13.65
C GLU A 424 6.63 -16.51 -12.69
N ASN A 425 7.69 -15.86 -12.19
CA ASN A 425 8.63 -16.45 -11.24
C ASN A 425 9.02 -17.89 -11.63
N GLN A 426 9.71 -18.03 -12.77
CA GLN A 426 10.13 -19.33 -13.31
C GLN A 426 8.96 -20.28 -13.67
N GLY A 427 7.83 -19.73 -14.10
CA GLY A 427 6.65 -20.51 -14.49
C GLY A 427 5.74 -20.95 -13.34
N LYS A 428 6.03 -20.54 -12.11
CA LYS A 428 5.17 -20.86 -10.95
C LYS A 428 3.78 -20.24 -11.02
N TYR A 429 3.71 -19.01 -11.55
CA TYR A 429 2.50 -18.18 -11.57
C TYR A 429 2.18 -17.71 -12.99
N PRO A 430 1.69 -18.58 -13.88
CA PRO A 430 1.35 -18.20 -15.25
C PRO A 430 0.42 -17.00 -15.30
N VAL A 431 0.71 -16.08 -16.22
CA VAL A 431 -0.07 -14.86 -16.42
C VAL A 431 -0.62 -14.76 -17.84
N LYS A 432 -1.74 -14.07 -17.96
CA LYS A 432 -2.28 -13.60 -19.24
C LYS A 432 -2.14 -12.08 -19.27
N PHE A 433 -1.85 -11.54 -20.44
CA PHE A 433 -1.83 -10.08 -20.58
C PHE A 433 -2.77 -9.61 -21.69
N LYS A 434 -3.27 -8.42 -21.50
CA LYS A 434 -4.09 -7.68 -22.47
C LYS A 434 -3.51 -6.29 -22.60
N TYR A 435 -3.78 -5.64 -23.72
CA TYR A 435 -3.35 -4.25 -23.92
C TYR A 435 -4.47 -3.41 -24.52
N SER A 436 -4.49 -2.13 -24.18
CA SER A 436 -5.50 -1.18 -24.64
C SER A 436 -4.97 0.25 -24.54
N THR A 437 -5.64 1.18 -25.23
CA THR A 437 -5.39 2.63 -25.08
C THR A 437 -6.26 3.28 -23.99
N ASN A 438 -6.99 2.48 -23.22
CA ASN A 438 -7.81 2.89 -22.09
C ASN A 438 -7.95 1.72 -21.09
N LEU A 439 -8.72 1.88 -19.98
CA LEU A 439 -8.92 0.81 -18.98
C LEU A 439 -10.00 -0.22 -19.34
N VAL A 440 -10.49 -0.27 -20.58
CA VAL A 440 -11.31 -1.38 -21.07
C VAL A 440 -10.34 -2.50 -21.51
N LEU A 441 -10.03 -3.40 -20.57
CA LEU A 441 -9.08 -4.50 -20.69
C LEU A 441 -9.75 -5.84 -20.46
#